data_be2a37d988b4b03820bb8edd10b64f5b
#
_entry.id   be2a37d988b4b03820bb8edd10b64f5b
#
_cell.length_a   1.000
_cell.length_b   1.000
_cell.length_c   1.000
_cell.angle_alpha   90.00
_cell.angle_beta   90.00
_cell.angle_gamma   90.00
#
_symmetry.space_group_name_H-M   'P 1'
#
loop_
_entity.id
_entity.type
_entity.pdbx_description
1 polymer ?
#
loop_
_entity_poly.entity_id
_entity_poly.type
_entity_poly.pdbx_seq_one_letter_code
_entity_poly.pdbx_strand_id
1 'polypeptide(L)'
;MSNPSLLILAGDGIGPEVMAEVKKIIAWYGDKRALKFDVSEDLVGGCAYDVHGKPLADQTMAKAQEVDAVLLGAVGGPQYDNLDFSVKPERGLLRLRKEMDLYANLRPAQCFDALADFSSLKKDVVAGLDIMIVRELTSGVYFGEPRGIFTEGNERVGINTQRYTESEIARVARSAFELARRRGNKVCSMEKANVMESGVLWREVVQKVHDEEYPDVQLSHMYADAGAMQLTRWPKQFDVIVTDNLFGDLLSDLAAMLTGSLGMLPSASLGAPMANGRPKALYEPVHGSAPDIAGQGKANPIACILSFAMALRYSFDQGAEADRLEKAVEKVLADGLRTADLMGPEGGSPVSTSAMGDAVIAALDASL
;
A
#
# COMPACT_ATOMS: atom_id res chain seq x y z
N MET A 1 8.62 23.31 -17.54
CA MET A 1 8.54 22.56 -16.28
C MET A 1 9.40 21.32 -16.46
N SER A 2 10.20 20.94 -15.47
CA SER A 2 10.95 19.67 -15.48
C SER A 2 9.96 18.50 -15.41
N ASN A 3 10.31 17.37 -16.03
CA ASN A 3 9.53 16.15 -15.86
C ASN A 3 9.51 15.74 -14.38
N PRO A 4 8.43 15.13 -13.89
CA PRO A 4 8.43 14.55 -12.54
C PRO A 4 9.45 13.41 -12.46
N SER A 5 10.15 13.35 -11.31
CA SER A 5 11.20 12.35 -11.05
C SER A 5 10.63 11.11 -10.33
N LEU A 6 11.00 9.93 -10.82
CA LEU A 6 10.54 8.65 -10.29
C LEU A 6 11.73 7.70 -10.06
N LEU A 7 11.90 7.24 -8.82
CA LEU A 7 12.86 6.19 -8.51
C LEU A 7 12.16 4.83 -8.47
N ILE A 8 12.60 3.90 -9.32
CA ILE A 8 12.12 2.52 -9.35
C ILE A 8 13.06 1.64 -8.55
N LEU A 9 12.50 0.93 -7.58
CA LEU A 9 13.15 -0.06 -6.74
C LEU A 9 12.43 -1.41 -6.93
N ALA A 10 12.82 -2.16 -7.97
CA ALA A 10 12.12 -3.41 -8.32
C ALA A 10 12.20 -4.46 -7.19
N GLY A 11 13.34 -4.55 -6.48
CA GLY A 11 13.53 -5.43 -5.34
C GLY A 11 13.69 -6.90 -5.71
N ASP A 12 13.07 -7.80 -4.93
CA ASP A 12 13.29 -9.23 -4.92
C ASP A 12 12.11 -10.02 -5.52
N GLY A 13 12.33 -11.30 -5.76
CA GLY A 13 11.30 -12.27 -6.12
C GLY A 13 10.54 -11.87 -7.39
N ILE A 14 9.21 -11.73 -7.28
CA ILE A 14 8.36 -11.30 -8.40
C ILE A 14 8.47 -9.79 -8.70
N GLY A 15 9.10 -9.00 -7.82
CA GLY A 15 9.21 -7.54 -7.98
C GLY A 15 9.72 -7.11 -9.36
N PRO A 16 10.83 -7.66 -9.89
CA PRO A 16 11.31 -7.34 -11.25
C PRO A 16 10.31 -7.64 -12.37
N GLU A 17 9.54 -8.76 -12.28
CA GLU A 17 8.55 -9.14 -13.30
C GLU A 17 7.36 -8.16 -13.34
N VAL A 18 6.77 -7.85 -12.19
CA VAL A 18 5.61 -6.95 -12.12
C VAL A 18 6.01 -5.52 -12.44
N MET A 19 7.22 -5.10 -12.04
CA MET A 19 7.75 -3.77 -12.35
C MET A 19 8.05 -3.59 -13.86
N ALA A 20 8.45 -4.64 -14.56
CA ALA A 20 8.64 -4.59 -15.99
C ALA A 20 7.34 -4.18 -16.73
N GLU A 21 6.18 -4.65 -16.26
CA GLU A 21 4.89 -4.28 -16.83
C GLU A 21 4.54 -2.80 -16.55
N VAL A 22 4.84 -2.30 -15.36
CA VAL A 22 4.66 -0.88 -15.03
C VAL A 22 5.56 0.02 -15.88
N LYS A 23 6.81 -0.39 -16.16
CA LYS A 23 7.70 0.37 -17.05
C LYS A 23 7.14 0.50 -18.47
N LYS A 24 6.47 -0.53 -19.00
CA LYS A 24 5.78 -0.44 -20.30
C LYS A 24 4.67 0.62 -20.26
N ILE A 25 3.90 0.68 -19.17
CA ILE A 25 2.83 1.68 -18.99
C ILE A 25 3.40 3.09 -18.86
N ILE A 26 4.51 3.27 -18.12
CA ILE A 26 5.21 4.56 -18.02
C ILE A 26 5.66 5.03 -19.42
N ALA A 27 6.23 4.14 -20.22
CA ALA A 27 6.62 4.44 -21.61
C ALA A 27 5.40 4.83 -22.47
N TRP A 28 4.28 4.09 -22.34
CA TRP A 28 3.03 4.40 -23.02
C TRP A 28 2.53 5.82 -22.72
N TYR A 29 2.56 6.26 -21.44
CA TYR A 29 2.19 7.63 -21.06
C TYR A 29 3.09 8.66 -21.70
N GLY A 30 4.41 8.41 -21.79
CA GLY A 30 5.36 9.26 -22.47
C GLY A 30 5.05 9.41 -23.97
N ASP A 31 4.74 8.31 -24.64
CA ASP A 31 4.52 8.25 -26.08
C ASP A 31 3.13 8.75 -26.50
N LYS A 32 2.09 8.39 -25.76
CA LYS A 32 0.69 8.62 -26.15
C LYS A 32 0.05 9.83 -25.47
N ARG A 33 0.52 10.21 -24.28
CA ARG A 33 -0.07 11.29 -23.48
C ARG A 33 0.87 12.47 -23.23
N ALA A 34 2.09 12.44 -23.81
CA ALA A 34 3.15 13.41 -23.57
C ALA A 34 3.49 13.60 -22.08
N LEU A 35 3.16 12.61 -21.24
CA LEU A 35 3.43 12.60 -19.80
C LEU A 35 4.74 11.85 -19.57
N LYS A 36 5.84 12.60 -19.55
CA LYS A 36 7.20 12.05 -19.40
C LYS A 36 7.64 12.10 -17.97
N PHE A 37 8.39 11.08 -17.55
CA PHE A 37 9.01 10.96 -16.22
C PHE A 37 10.53 10.87 -16.36
N ASP A 38 11.25 11.49 -15.46
CA ASP A 38 12.69 11.28 -15.28
C ASP A 38 12.88 10.05 -14.38
N VAL A 39 12.96 8.87 -15.02
CA VAL A 39 13.03 7.59 -14.33
C VAL A 39 14.47 7.23 -14.00
N SER A 40 14.72 6.87 -12.74
CA SER A 40 15.97 6.25 -12.28
C SER A 40 15.67 4.91 -11.60
N GLU A 41 16.66 4.01 -11.60
CA GLU A 41 16.54 2.69 -10.99
C GLU A 41 17.66 2.48 -9.98
N ASP A 42 17.38 1.72 -8.91
CA ASP A 42 18.37 1.30 -7.92
C ASP A 42 17.92 0.02 -7.21
N LEU A 43 18.73 -0.50 -6.28
CA LEU A 43 18.50 -1.75 -5.58
C LEU A 43 17.90 -1.52 -4.19
N VAL A 44 17.03 -2.44 -3.76
CA VAL A 44 16.47 -2.54 -2.42
C VAL A 44 16.20 -4.00 -2.06
N GLY A 45 16.25 -4.32 -0.78
CA GLY A 45 15.96 -5.67 -0.31
C GLY A 45 17.17 -6.61 -0.35
N GLY A 46 16.92 -7.88 -0.64
CA GLY A 46 17.95 -8.89 -0.72
C GLY A 46 18.93 -8.68 -1.85
N CYS A 47 18.48 -8.27 -3.03
CA CYS A 47 19.36 -7.95 -4.15
C CYS A 47 20.32 -6.78 -3.85
N ALA A 48 19.89 -5.82 -3.03
CA ALA A 48 20.78 -4.77 -2.54
C ALA A 48 21.79 -5.30 -1.52
N TYR A 49 21.33 -6.20 -0.63
CA TYR A 49 22.23 -6.86 0.33
C TYR A 49 23.33 -7.64 -0.37
N ASP A 50 23.01 -8.40 -1.41
CA ASP A 50 23.99 -9.22 -2.16
C ASP A 50 25.08 -8.34 -2.80
N VAL A 51 24.76 -7.11 -3.20
CA VAL A 51 25.72 -6.20 -3.84
C VAL A 51 26.45 -5.31 -2.82
N HIS A 52 25.73 -4.83 -1.80
CA HIS A 52 26.21 -3.76 -0.91
C HIS A 52 26.42 -4.21 0.55
N GLY A 53 26.04 -5.44 0.93
CA GLY A 53 26.02 -5.90 2.31
C GLY A 53 24.95 -5.18 3.17
N LYS A 54 24.05 -4.42 2.56
CA LYS A 54 22.98 -3.66 3.20
C LYS A 54 21.70 -3.76 2.34
N PRO A 55 20.51 -3.90 2.95
CA PRO A 55 19.25 -4.01 2.20
C PRO A 55 18.81 -2.69 1.52
N LEU A 56 19.49 -1.57 1.83
CA LEU A 56 19.34 -0.28 1.17
C LEU A 56 20.66 0.48 1.31
N ALA A 57 21.30 0.83 0.20
CA ALA A 57 22.51 1.63 0.19
C ALA A 57 22.22 3.09 0.55
N ASP A 58 23.19 3.78 1.16
CA ASP A 58 23.03 5.18 1.58
C ASP A 58 22.81 6.11 0.36
N GLN A 59 23.44 5.81 -0.77
CA GLN A 59 23.22 6.54 -2.03
C GLN A 59 21.80 6.35 -2.57
N THR A 60 21.21 5.15 -2.46
CA THR A 60 19.84 4.87 -2.86
C THR A 60 18.85 5.61 -1.96
N MET A 61 19.12 5.66 -0.64
CA MET A 61 18.33 6.46 0.30
C MET A 61 18.37 7.95 -0.03
N ALA A 62 19.56 8.49 -0.35
CA ALA A 62 19.68 9.89 -0.77
C ALA A 62 18.87 10.20 -2.03
N LYS A 63 18.91 9.34 -3.06
CA LYS A 63 18.06 9.47 -4.26
C LYS A 63 16.58 9.44 -3.91
N ALA A 64 16.15 8.52 -3.02
CA ALA A 64 14.75 8.39 -2.60
C ALA A 64 14.24 9.67 -1.90
N GLN A 65 15.10 10.40 -1.21
CA GLN A 65 14.76 11.67 -0.57
C GLN A 65 14.64 12.85 -1.56
N GLU A 66 15.25 12.76 -2.74
CA GLU A 66 15.30 13.85 -3.73
C GLU A 66 14.18 13.74 -4.78
N VAL A 67 13.72 12.52 -5.10
CA VAL A 67 12.70 12.30 -6.15
C VAL A 67 11.30 12.67 -5.68
N ASP A 68 10.41 12.94 -6.66
CA ASP A 68 8.98 13.22 -6.38
C ASP A 68 8.24 11.98 -5.88
N ALA A 69 8.63 10.78 -6.34
CA ALA A 69 8.04 9.52 -5.89
C ALA A 69 9.01 8.34 -6.00
N VAL A 70 8.83 7.36 -5.11
CA VAL A 70 9.49 6.05 -5.18
C VAL A 70 8.43 5.01 -5.55
N LEU A 71 8.72 4.12 -6.49
CA LEU A 71 7.90 2.97 -6.82
C LEU A 71 8.69 1.70 -6.51
N LEU A 72 8.18 0.88 -5.59
CA LEU A 72 8.83 -0.34 -5.10
C LEU A 72 8.03 -1.57 -5.55
N GLY A 73 8.73 -2.62 -5.97
CA GLY A 73 8.12 -3.90 -6.33
C GLY A 73 7.84 -4.78 -5.12
N ALA A 74 8.85 -5.52 -4.67
CA ALA A 74 8.75 -6.38 -3.49
C ALA A 74 10.12 -6.59 -2.84
N VAL A 75 10.16 -6.99 -1.57
CA VAL A 75 11.40 -7.31 -0.85
C VAL A 75 11.27 -8.64 -0.10
N GLY A 76 12.41 -9.31 0.10
CA GLY A 76 12.48 -10.54 0.87
C GLY A 76 12.64 -11.80 0.05
N GLY A 77 12.97 -12.89 0.75
CA GLY A 77 13.13 -14.22 0.18
C GLY A 77 13.75 -15.19 1.18
N PRO A 78 13.47 -16.50 1.08
CA PRO A 78 13.89 -17.50 2.07
C PRO A 78 15.42 -17.62 2.21
N GLN A 79 16.17 -17.25 1.17
CA GLN A 79 17.64 -17.24 1.21
C GLN A 79 18.20 -16.22 2.23
N TYR A 80 17.39 -15.27 2.68
CA TYR A 80 17.77 -14.22 3.63
C TYR A 80 17.26 -14.47 5.06
N ASP A 81 16.57 -15.58 5.31
CA ASP A 81 15.96 -15.88 6.62
C ASP A 81 16.99 -15.98 7.76
N ASN A 82 18.19 -16.46 7.44
CA ASN A 82 19.28 -16.65 8.40
C ASN A 82 20.16 -15.40 8.60
N LEU A 83 19.87 -14.29 7.93
CA LEU A 83 20.59 -13.04 8.13
C LEU A 83 20.30 -12.44 9.51
N ASP A 84 21.27 -11.66 10.01
CA ASP A 84 21.03 -10.81 11.19
C ASP A 84 19.83 -9.91 10.95
N PHE A 85 19.04 -9.72 12.00
CA PHE A 85 17.79 -8.95 11.93
C PHE A 85 18.00 -7.52 11.39
N SER A 86 19.16 -6.91 11.65
CA SER A 86 19.49 -5.55 11.21
C SER A 86 19.69 -5.39 9.70
N VAL A 87 19.97 -6.49 8.98
CA VAL A 87 20.26 -6.50 7.54
C VAL A 87 19.29 -7.33 6.71
N LYS A 88 18.19 -7.79 7.31
CA LYS A 88 17.12 -8.46 6.56
C LYS A 88 16.55 -7.55 5.46
N PRO A 89 16.10 -8.07 4.32
CA PRO A 89 15.56 -7.30 3.19
C PRO A 89 14.51 -6.26 3.57
N GLU A 90 13.60 -6.61 4.46
CA GLU A 90 12.50 -5.76 4.94
C GLU A 90 13.01 -4.50 5.67
N ARG A 91 14.23 -4.55 6.21
CA ARG A 91 14.86 -3.37 6.86
C ARG A 91 15.13 -2.24 5.89
N GLY A 92 15.33 -2.56 4.59
CA GLY A 92 15.45 -1.57 3.53
C GLY A 92 14.16 -0.76 3.36
N LEU A 93 13.03 -1.43 3.28
CA LEU A 93 11.71 -0.79 3.19
C LEU A 93 11.36 0.01 4.45
N LEU A 94 11.60 -0.56 5.65
CA LEU A 94 11.37 0.13 6.91
C LEU A 94 12.23 1.39 7.04
N ARG A 95 13.48 1.36 6.52
CA ARG A 95 14.37 2.51 6.47
C ARG A 95 13.82 3.62 5.56
N LEU A 96 13.35 3.27 4.35
CA LEU A 96 12.68 4.21 3.44
C LEU A 96 11.49 4.89 4.12
N ARG A 97 10.58 4.14 4.71
CA ARG A 97 9.39 4.66 5.40
C ARG A 97 9.75 5.61 6.53
N LYS A 98 10.76 5.26 7.33
CA LYS A 98 11.20 6.05 8.49
C LYS A 98 11.94 7.32 8.07
N GLU A 99 12.96 7.21 7.20
CA GLU A 99 13.82 8.37 6.87
C GLU A 99 13.14 9.36 5.90
N MET A 100 12.14 8.91 5.13
CA MET A 100 11.26 9.78 4.34
C MET A 100 10.06 10.31 5.15
N ASP A 101 9.90 9.90 6.42
CA ASP A 101 8.75 10.21 7.30
C ASP A 101 7.39 9.95 6.63
N LEU A 102 7.21 8.75 6.08
CA LEU A 102 6.00 8.33 5.37
C LEU A 102 4.95 7.82 6.37
N TYR A 103 4.27 8.72 7.05
CA TYR A 103 3.42 8.39 8.20
C TYR A 103 2.01 7.91 7.84
N ALA A 104 1.48 8.24 6.66
CA ALA A 104 0.13 7.86 6.24
C ALA A 104 0.19 6.81 5.12
N ASN A 105 -0.13 5.56 5.45
CA ASN A 105 -0.20 4.49 4.47
C ASN A 105 -1.65 4.29 4.02
N LEU A 106 -1.89 4.54 2.75
CA LEU A 106 -3.18 4.41 2.09
C LEU A 106 -3.29 3.03 1.47
N ARG A 107 -4.26 2.25 1.92
CA ARG A 107 -4.56 0.89 1.44
C ARG A 107 -6.02 0.82 0.96
N PRO A 108 -6.29 1.04 -0.33
CA PRO A 108 -7.63 0.88 -0.87
C PRO A 108 -8.02 -0.61 -0.92
N ALA A 109 -9.22 -0.92 -0.47
CA ALA A 109 -9.86 -2.22 -0.62
C ALA A 109 -11.07 -2.05 -1.55
N GLN A 110 -10.83 -2.18 -2.85
CA GLN A 110 -11.83 -2.04 -3.90
C GLN A 110 -12.13 -3.40 -4.51
N CYS A 111 -13.41 -3.78 -4.54
CA CYS A 111 -13.84 -4.99 -5.22
C CYS A 111 -14.31 -4.65 -6.63
N PHE A 112 -13.55 -5.07 -7.62
CA PHE A 112 -13.97 -4.98 -9.03
C PHE A 112 -15.17 -5.93 -9.27
N ASP A 113 -16.19 -5.44 -9.94
CA ASP A 113 -17.42 -6.23 -10.18
C ASP A 113 -17.14 -7.58 -10.86
N ALA A 114 -16.17 -7.60 -11.77
CA ALA A 114 -15.73 -8.81 -12.46
C ALA A 114 -15.04 -9.85 -11.53
N LEU A 115 -14.65 -9.46 -10.32
CA LEU A 115 -14.01 -10.32 -9.31
C LEU A 115 -14.90 -10.61 -8.11
N ALA A 116 -16.10 -10.03 -8.04
CA ALA A 116 -16.98 -10.18 -6.88
C ALA A 116 -17.36 -11.64 -6.58
N ASP A 117 -17.41 -12.51 -7.61
CA ASP A 117 -17.67 -13.93 -7.46
C ASP A 117 -16.47 -14.73 -6.93
N PHE A 118 -15.27 -14.13 -6.92
CA PHE A 118 -14.03 -14.76 -6.40
C PHE A 118 -13.73 -14.39 -4.94
N SER A 119 -14.49 -13.47 -4.37
CA SER A 119 -14.39 -13.15 -2.94
C SER A 119 -14.75 -14.36 -2.08
N SER A 120 -14.12 -14.45 -0.90
CA SER A 120 -14.53 -15.42 0.13
C SER A 120 -15.91 -15.14 0.73
N LEU A 121 -16.46 -13.95 0.51
CA LEU A 121 -17.79 -13.55 0.93
C LEU A 121 -18.78 -13.62 -0.24
N LYS A 122 -20.08 -13.57 0.10
CA LYS A 122 -21.14 -13.51 -0.91
C LYS A 122 -21.02 -12.25 -1.75
N LYS A 123 -21.32 -12.35 -3.03
CA LYS A 123 -21.26 -11.28 -4.02
C LYS A 123 -21.99 -10.01 -3.59
N ASP A 124 -23.20 -10.13 -3.04
CA ASP A 124 -24.01 -9.00 -2.58
C ASP A 124 -23.37 -8.22 -1.41
N VAL A 125 -22.49 -8.87 -0.65
CA VAL A 125 -21.73 -8.23 0.42
C VAL A 125 -20.57 -7.39 -0.13
N VAL A 126 -19.88 -7.83 -1.19
CA VAL A 126 -18.63 -7.23 -1.68
C VAL A 126 -18.77 -6.47 -3.00
N ALA A 127 -19.76 -6.74 -3.85
CA ALA A 127 -19.92 -6.04 -5.12
C ALA A 127 -20.03 -4.52 -4.92
N GLY A 128 -19.18 -3.74 -5.60
CA GLY A 128 -19.11 -2.28 -5.45
C GLY A 128 -18.48 -1.81 -4.13
N LEU A 129 -17.73 -2.67 -3.44
CA LEU A 129 -16.98 -2.28 -2.26
C LEU A 129 -15.84 -1.33 -2.64
N ASP A 130 -15.73 -0.21 -1.91
CA ASP A 130 -14.65 0.76 -2.03
C ASP A 130 -14.36 1.38 -0.66
N ILE A 131 -13.38 0.85 0.04
CA ILE A 131 -12.92 1.32 1.36
C ILE A 131 -11.49 1.83 1.23
N MET A 132 -11.19 2.97 1.86
CA MET A 132 -9.83 3.45 2.03
C MET A 132 -9.38 3.25 3.48
N ILE A 133 -8.38 2.42 3.73
CA ILE A 133 -7.76 2.26 5.04
C ILE A 133 -6.53 3.16 5.11
N VAL A 134 -6.52 4.07 6.07
CA VAL A 134 -5.41 4.99 6.39
C VAL A 134 -4.73 4.47 7.65
N ARG A 135 -3.59 3.79 7.45
CA ARG A 135 -2.76 3.20 8.50
C ARG A 135 -1.67 4.20 8.90
N GLU A 136 -1.54 4.51 10.19
CA GLU A 136 -0.33 5.15 10.69
C GLU A 136 0.86 4.19 10.49
N LEU A 137 2.01 4.68 10.00
CA LEU A 137 3.05 3.79 9.47
C LEU A 137 4.42 3.95 10.15
N THR A 138 4.68 5.01 10.92
CA THR A 138 6.02 5.35 11.41
C THR A 138 6.20 5.24 12.92
N SER A 139 5.14 4.86 13.63
CA SER A 139 5.12 4.77 15.09
C SER A 139 4.49 3.46 15.59
N GLY A 140 4.06 3.41 16.83
CA GLY A 140 3.41 2.23 17.42
C GLY A 140 4.36 1.09 17.71
N VAL A 141 3.82 -0.12 17.78
CA VAL A 141 4.55 -1.33 18.22
C VAL A 141 5.70 -1.73 17.28
N TYR A 142 5.66 -1.31 16.02
CA TYR A 142 6.74 -1.59 15.05
C TYR A 142 8.00 -0.74 15.29
N PHE A 143 7.89 0.39 15.99
CA PHE A 143 8.99 1.35 16.18
C PHE A 143 9.21 1.78 17.63
N GLY A 144 8.28 1.51 18.53
CA GLY A 144 8.34 1.91 19.93
C GLY A 144 9.50 1.25 20.69
N GLU A 145 10.08 2.00 21.61
CA GLU A 145 11.13 1.56 22.52
C GLU A 145 10.63 1.60 23.98
N PRO A 146 11.11 0.68 24.87
CA PRO A 146 12.08 -0.39 24.63
C PRO A 146 11.49 -1.55 23.82
N ARG A 147 12.35 -2.22 23.05
CA ARG A 147 11.99 -3.42 22.29
C ARG A 147 13.17 -4.40 22.22
N GLY A 148 12.88 -5.67 22.11
CA GLY A 148 13.91 -6.70 21.99
C GLY A 148 13.61 -7.95 22.79
N ILE A 149 14.60 -8.85 22.81
CA ILE A 149 14.59 -10.05 23.66
C ILE A 149 15.68 -9.89 24.68
N PHE A 150 15.31 -9.88 25.96
CA PHE A 150 16.19 -9.68 27.09
C PHE A 150 16.17 -10.92 27.98
N THR A 151 17.15 -11.01 28.89
CA THR A 151 17.17 -12.05 29.93
C THR A 151 16.88 -11.36 31.28
N GLU A 152 15.82 -11.78 31.94
CA GLU A 152 15.46 -11.37 33.29
C GLU A 152 15.55 -12.58 34.23
N GLY A 153 16.55 -12.56 35.13
CA GLY A 153 16.86 -13.73 35.94
C GLY A 153 17.26 -14.94 35.08
N ASN A 154 16.46 -16.01 35.10
CA ASN A 154 16.69 -17.23 34.32
C ASN A 154 15.73 -17.37 33.10
N GLU A 155 14.94 -16.35 32.78
CA GLU A 155 13.95 -16.39 31.71
C GLU A 155 14.27 -15.38 30.61
N ARG A 156 13.88 -15.72 29.37
CA ARG A 156 13.91 -14.79 28.25
C ARG A 156 12.59 -14.05 28.17
N VAL A 157 12.66 -12.72 28.03
CA VAL A 157 11.49 -11.84 27.92
C VAL A 157 11.54 -11.09 26.59
N GLY A 158 10.46 -11.16 25.82
CA GLY A 158 10.29 -10.37 24.59
C GLY A 158 9.41 -9.15 24.84
N ILE A 159 9.90 -7.96 24.46
CA ILE A 159 9.19 -6.69 24.66
C ILE A 159 9.04 -5.96 23.31
N ASN A 160 7.82 -5.48 23.04
CA ASN A 160 7.54 -4.47 22.03
C ASN A 160 6.64 -3.41 22.64
N THR A 161 7.01 -2.13 22.47
CA THR A 161 6.28 -1.00 23.08
C THR A 161 5.34 -0.35 22.08
N GLN A 162 4.05 -0.31 22.41
CA GLN A 162 3.05 0.48 21.68
C GLN A 162 3.10 1.93 22.20
N ARG A 163 3.64 2.85 21.37
CA ARG A 163 3.81 4.25 21.75
C ARG A 163 3.35 5.19 20.63
N TYR A 164 2.53 6.17 20.98
CA TYR A 164 2.09 7.27 20.13
C TYR A 164 2.14 8.60 20.85
N THR A 165 2.44 9.67 20.11
CA THR A 165 2.28 11.05 20.56
C THR A 165 1.01 11.65 19.95
N GLU A 166 0.48 12.72 20.54
CA GLU A 166 -0.66 13.47 19.97
C GLU A 166 -0.39 13.94 18.54
N SER A 167 0.82 14.41 18.25
CA SER A 167 1.17 14.90 16.92
C SER A 167 1.20 13.81 15.86
N GLU A 168 1.66 12.60 16.19
CA GLU A 168 1.66 11.44 15.29
C GLU A 168 0.22 11.00 14.95
N ILE A 169 -0.66 10.98 15.95
CA ILE A 169 -2.08 10.65 15.76
C ILE A 169 -2.78 11.75 14.95
N ALA A 170 -2.58 13.02 15.32
CA ALA A 170 -3.26 14.14 14.68
C ALA A 170 -2.92 14.26 13.19
N ARG A 171 -1.66 14.03 12.78
CA ARG A 171 -1.26 14.14 11.37
C ARG A 171 -1.90 13.06 10.49
N VAL A 172 -2.01 11.82 10.98
CA VAL A 172 -2.66 10.74 10.21
C VAL A 172 -4.19 10.91 10.20
N ALA A 173 -4.78 11.42 11.29
CA ALA A 173 -6.18 11.75 11.36
C ALA A 173 -6.56 12.82 10.32
N ARG A 174 -5.78 13.90 10.20
CA ARG A 174 -5.96 14.93 9.16
C ARG A 174 -5.93 14.32 7.76
N SER A 175 -4.98 13.45 7.48
CA SER A 175 -4.91 12.75 6.18
C SER A 175 -6.19 11.96 5.89
N ALA A 176 -6.75 11.27 6.89
CA ALA A 176 -7.98 10.51 6.74
C ALA A 176 -9.20 11.43 6.50
N PHE A 177 -9.31 12.53 7.23
CA PHE A 177 -10.40 13.49 7.04
C PHE A 177 -10.34 14.19 5.68
N GLU A 178 -9.14 14.60 5.22
CA GLU A 178 -8.96 15.17 3.88
C GLU A 178 -9.34 14.20 2.76
N LEU A 179 -9.01 12.92 2.93
CA LEU A 179 -9.45 11.89 1.99
C LEU A 179 -10.95 11.71 2.01
N ALA A 180 -11.57 11.68 3.20
CA ALA A 180 -13.02 11.52 3.34
C ALA A 180 -13.80 12.63 2.64
N ARG A 181 -13.34 13.90 2.72
CA ARG A 181 -13.94 15.04 2.00
C ARG A 181 -13.96 14.86 0.48
N ARG A 182 -13.03 14.07 -0.07
CA ARG A 182 -12.95 13.75 -1.51
C ARG A 182 -13.67 12.45 -1.88
N ARG A 183 -14.27 11.77 -0.89
CA ARG A 183 -14.98 10.50 -1.01
C ARG A 183 -16.40 10.62 -0.43
N GLY A 184 -16.85 9.65 0.36
CA GLY A 184 -18.19 9.62 0.95
C GLY A 184 -18.35 10.48 2.21
N ASN A 185 -17.36 11.32 2.55
CA ASN A 185 -17.39 12.24 3.71
C ASN A 185 -17.58 11.55 5.05
N LYS A 186 -17.01 10.33 5.23
CA LYS A 186 -17.22 9.49 6.41
C LYS A 186 -15.93 8.83 6.86
N VAL A 187 -15.59 8.99 8.15
CA VAL A 187 -14.42 8.36 8.80
C VAL A 187 -14.87 7.45 9.93
N CYS A 188 -14.31 6.25 9.99
CA CYS A 188 -14.37 5.36 11.14
C CYS A 188 -12.96 5.25 11.75
N SER A 189 -12.76 5.79 12.95
CA SER A 189 -11.51 5.62 13.71
C SER A 189 -11.56 4.29 14.47
N MET A 190 -10.60 3.41 14.19
CA MET A 190 -10.50 2.09 14.82
C MET A 190 -9.31 2.02 15.77
N GLU A 191 -9.56 1.63 17.02
CA GLU A 191 -8.58 1.59 18.09
C GLU A 191 -8.97 0.54 19.16
N LYS A 192 -8.25 0.48 20.26
CA LYS A 192 -8.53 -0.48 21.36
C LYS A 192 -8.58 0.22 22.73
N ALA A 193 -9.31 1.34 22.81
CA ALA A 193 -9.40 2.19 24.01
C ALA A 193 -9.95 1.49 25.27
N ASN A 194 -10.64 0.36 25.10
CA ASN A 194 -11.16 -0.39 26.25
C ASN A 194 -10.09 -1.18 27.04
N VAL A 195 -8.86 -1.32 26.49
CA VAL A 195 -7.76 -2.07 27.13
C VAL A 195 -6.37 -1.44 26.94
N MET A 196 -6.25 -0.42 26.11
CA MET A 196 -4.97 0.21 25.77
C MET A 196 -5.04 1.73 25.99
N GLU A 197 -4.17 2.26 26.84
CA GLU A 197 -4.05 3.70 27.09
C GLU A 197 -3.66 4.46 25.80
N SER A 198 -2.82 3.88 24.97
CA SER A 198 -2.50 4.44 23.65
C SER A 198 -3.74 4.51 22.75
N GLY A 199 -4.69 3.59 22.88
CA GLY A 199 -5.99 3.62 22.21
C GLY A 199 -6.92 4.69 22.76
N VAL A 200 -6.88 4.96 24.10
CA VAL A 200 -7.61 6.09 24.70
C VAL A 200 -7.11 7.41 24.12
N LEU A 201 -5.80 7.64 24.13
CA LEU A 201 -5.18 8.83 23.55
C LEU A 201 -5.52 8.97 22.07
N TRP A 202 -5.47 7.86 21.30
CA TRP A 202 -5.84 7.83 19.89
C TRP A 202 -7.26 8.39 19.67
N ARG A 203 -8.23 7.87 20.40
CA ARG A 203 -9.64 8.28 20.30
C ARG A 203 -9.81 9.76 20.65
N GLU A 204 -9.20 10.22 21.74
CA GLU A 204 -9.28 11.61 22.19
C GLU A 204 -8.71 12.58 21.15
N VAL A 205 -7.54 12.27 20.58
CA VAL A 205 -6.87 13.13 19.59
C VAL A 205 -7.64 13.15 18.27
N VAL A 206 -8.11 11.99 17.78
CA VAL A 206 -8.92 11.94 16.55
C VAL A 206 -10.22 12.73 16.73
N GLN A 207 -10.90 12.59 17.88
CA GLN A 207 -12.10 13.36 18.17
C GLN A 207 -11.81 14.87 18.21
N LYS A 208 -10.72 15.28 18.87
CA LYS A 208 -10.31 16.69 18.95
C LYS A 208 -10.04 17.28 17.56
N VAL A 209 -9.27 16.58 16.73
CA VAL A 209 -8.99 17.03 15.34
C VAL A 209 -10.28 17.16 14.54
N HIS A 210 -11.22 16.23 14.68
CA HIS A 210 -12.53 16.30 14.06
C HIS A 210 -13.29 17.57 14.49
N ASP A 211 -13.46 17.78 15.79
CA ASP A 211 -14.29 18.84 16.33
C ASP A 211 -13.73 20.25 16.00
N GLU A 212 -12.41 20.39 15.95
CA GLU A 212 -11.73 21.64 15.70
C GLU A 212 -11.54 21.96 14.20
N GLU A 213 -11.29 20.94 13.35
CA GLU A 213 -10.81 21.14 11.98
C GLU A 213 -11.74 20.52 10.90
N TYR A 214 -12.52 19.50 11.24
CA TYR A 214 -13.32 18.70 10.28
C TYR A 214 -14.75 18.42 10.74
N PRO A 215 -15.49 19.37 11.32
CA PRO A 215 -16.85 19.15 11.86
C PRO A 215 -17.87 18.79 10.76
N ASP A 216 -17.53 18.98 9.51
CA ASP A 216 -18.33 18.63 8.33
C ASP A 216 -18.22 17.17 7.92
N VAL A 217 -17.22 16.41 8.44
CA VAL A 217 -17.02 15.00 8.15
C VAL A 217 -17.74 14.14 9.19
N GLN A 218 -18.44 13.10 8.78
CA GLN A 218 -19.06 12.18 9.72
C GLN A 218 -17.99 11.31 10.39
N LEU A 219 -17.81 11.42 11.71
CA LEU A 219 -16.90 10.59 12.49
C LEU A 219 -17.64 9.53 13.29
N SER A 220 -17.08 8.33 13.32
CA SER A 220 -17.46 7.25 14.24
C SER A 220 -16.21 6.60 14.82
N HIS A 221 -16.33 5.99 16.01
CA HIS A 221 -15.27 5.20 16.64
C HIS A 221 -15.70 3.76 16.79
N MET A 222 -14.78 2.83 16.57
CA MET A 222 -15.03 1.40 16.72
C MET A 222 -13.79 0.69 17.27
N TYR A 223 -13.98 -0.27 18.17
CA TYR A 223 -12.88 -1.12 18.60
C TYR A 223 -12.41 -1.98 17.41
N ALA A 224 -11.09 -2.16 17.29
CA ALA A 224 -10.48 -2.82 16.13
C ALA A 224 -11.00 -4.26 15.92
N ASP A 225 -11.27 -5.02 17.00
CA ASP A 225 -11.87 -6.35 16.92
C ASP A 225 -13.32 -6.31 16.41
N ALA A 226 -14.11 -5.34 16.84
CA ALA A 226 -15.45 -5.11 16.29
C ALA A 226 -15.36 -4.68 14.82
N GLY A 227 -14.38 -3.84 14.46
CA GLY A 227 -14.08 -3.43 13.10
C GLY A 227 -13.78 -4.63 12.20
N ALA A 228 -12.94 -5.56 12.64
CA ALA A 228 -12.65 -6.80 11.90
C ALA A 228 -13.91 -7.63 11.63
N MET A 229 -14.78 -7.80 12.65
CA MET A 229 -16.07 -8.48 12.46
C MET A 229 -16.98 -7.74 11.48
N GLN A 230 -17.04 -6.42 11.53
CA GLN A 230 -17.89 -5.63 10.63
C GLN A 230 -17.33 -5.58 9.20
N LEU A 231 -16.03 -5.61 8.99
CA LEU A 231 -15.43 -5.75 7.67
C LEU A 231 -15.89 -7.04 6.96
N THR A 232 -16.05 -8.15 7.69
CA THR A 232 -16.52 -9.40 7.13
C THR A 232 -18.04 -9.49 7.02
N ARG A 233 -18.78 -8.78 7.88
CA ARG A 233 -20.25 -8.87 7.95
C ARG A 233 -20.96 -7.84 7.07
N TRP A 234 -20.48 -6.58 7.12
CA TRP A 234 -21.12 -5.45 6.44
C TRP A 234 -20.06 -4.39 6.07
N PRO A 235 -19.12 -4.71 5.15
CA PRO A 235 -18.00 -3.82 4.81
C PRO A 235 -18.46 -2.50 4.17
N LYS A 236 -19.57 -2.49 3.44
CA LYS A 236 -20.10 -1.30 2.74
C LYS A 236 -20.55 -0.16 3.66
N GLN A 237 -20.55 -0.36 4.99
CA GLN A 237 -20.78 0.72 5.94
C GLN A 237 -19.61 1.70 6.05
N PHE A 238 -18.41 1.26 5.65
CA PHE A 238 -17.18 2.04 5.74
C PHE A 238 -16.88 2.76 4.43
N ASP A 239 -16.33 3.98 4.54
CA ASP A 239 -15.75 4.76 3.45
C ASP A 239 -14.24 4.93 3.71
N VAL A 240 -13.86 5.67 4.76
CA VAL A 240 -12.48 5.80 5.21
C VAL A 240 -12.35 5.23 6.62
N ILE A 241 -11.34 4.39 6.82
CA ILE A 241 -10.95 3.87 8.14
C ILE A 241 -9.60 4.49 8.50
N VAL A 242 -9.46 5.06 9.70
CA VAL A 242 -8.17 5.50 10.23
C VAL A 242 -7.81 4.68 11.46
N THR A 243 -6.57 4.19 11.52
CA THR A 243 -6.14 3.30 12.60
C THR A 243 -4.63 3.31 12.79
N ASP A 244 -4.17 2.76 13.91
CA ASP A 244 -2.76 2.63 14.25
C ASP A 244 -2.00 1.65 13.34
N ASN A 245 -0.70 1.54 13.54
CA ASN A 245 0.17 0.75 12.69
C ASN A 245 -0.19 -0.75 12.71
N LEU A 246 -0.36 -1.34 13.89
CA LEU A 246 -0.62 -2.78 14.02
C LEU A 246 -2.02 -3.16 13.54
N PHE A 247 -3.04 -2.46 14.02
CA PHE A 247 -4.42 -2.74 13.59
C PHE A 247 -4.63 -2.40 12.11
N GLY A 248 -3.95 -1.37 11.61
CA GLY A 248 -3.98 -1.00 10.19
C GLY A 248 -3.44 -2.09 9.28
N ASP A 249 -2.37 -2.77 9.70
CA ASP A 249 -1.83 -3.92 8.99
C ASP A 249 -2.86 -5.06 8.94
N LEU A 250 -3.31 -5.51 10.11
CA LEU A 250 -4.24 -6.64 10.22
C LEU A 250 -5.58 -6.39 9.52
N LEU A 251 -6.14 -5.19 9.68
CA LEU A 251 -7.45 -4.85 9.09
C LEU A 251 -7.37 -4.68 7.58
N SER A 252 -6.26 -4.15 7.05
CA SER A 252 -6.09 -4.03 5.61
C SER A 252 -5.84 -5.37 4.93
N ASP A 253 -5.10 -6.28 5.57
CA ASP A 253 -4.91 -7.63 5.06
C ASP A 253 -6.23 -8.44 5.09
N LEU A 254 -7.05 -8.24 6.14
CA LEU A 254 -8.41 -8.80 6.17
C LEU A 254 -9.27 -8.22 5.04
N ALA A 255 -9.23 -6.90 4.84
CA ALA A 255 -9.99 -6.23 3.78
C ALA A 255 -9.51 -6.67 2.38
N ALA A 256 -8.24 -7.02 2.24
CA ALA A 256 -7.67 -7.60 1.03
C ALA A 256 -8.40 -8.85 0.57
N MET A 257 -8.73 -9.72 1.51
CA MET A 257 -9.44 -10.97 1.20
C MET A 257 -10.88 -10.74 0.71
N LEU A 258 -11.45 -9.56 0.97
CA LEU A 258 -12.76 -9.20 0.44
C LEU A 258 -12.72 -8.92 -1.06
N THR A 259 -11.57 -8.53 -1.59
CA THR A 259 -11.37 -8.13 -3.00
C THR A 259 -10.95 -9.30 -3.91
N GLY A 260 -10.64 -10.46 -3.34
CA GLY A 260 -10.35 -11.70 -4.05
C GLY A 260 -8.87 -12.08 -4.13
N SER A 261 -7.92 -11.15 -4.17
CA SER A 261 -6.48 -11.45 -4.20
C SER A 261 -5.62 -10.29 -3.71
N LEU A 262 -4.53 -10.59 -3.00
CA LEU A 262 -3.47 -9.63 -2.67
C LEU A 262 -2.83 -9.01 -3.92
N GLY A 263 -2.81 -9.72 -5.04
CA GLY A 263 -2.31 -9.23 -6.32
C GLY A 263 -3.13 -8.10 -6.95
N MET A 264 -4.24 -7.72 -6.32
CA MET A 264 -5.10 -6.60 -6.72
C MET A 264 -4.90 -5.33 -5.89
N LEU A 265 -4.10 -5.38 -4.82
CA LEU A 265 -4.06 -4.34 -3.82
C LEU A 265 -2.83 -3.44 -3.95
N PRO A 266 -3.02 -2.19 -4.40
CA PRO A 266 -1.98 -1.19 -4.35
C PRO A 266 -1.85 -0.59 -2.94
N SER A 267 -0.75 0.12 -2.70
CA SER A 267 -0.65 1.02 -1.55
C SER A 267 0.18 2.26 -1.86
N ALA A 268 -0.05 3.31 -1.08
CA ALA A 268 0.72 4.54 -1.08
C ALA A 268 1.12 4.89 0.35
N SER A 269 2.40 5.12 0.59
CA SER A 269 2.90 5.64 1.86
C SER A 269 3.28 7.10 1.65
N LEU A 270 2.57 8.01 2.33
CA LEU A 270 2.68 9.45 2.14
C LEU A 270 3.29 10.12 3.38
N GLY A 271 4.19 11.04 3.13
CA GLY A 271 4.78 11.93 4.13
C GLY A 271 4.15 13.33 4.13
N ALA A 272 4.80 14.25 4.83
CA ALA A 272 4.40 15.65 4.82
C ALA A 272 4.59 16.28 3.42
N PRO A 273 3.78 17.32 3.10
CA PRO A 273 3.97 18.07 1.87
C PRO A 273 5.37 18.70 1.78
N MET A 274 6.02 18.54 0.64
CA MET A 274 7.27 19.22 0.29
C MET A 274 7.00 20.69 -0.10
N ALA A 275 8.07 21.45 -0.39
CA ALA A 275 7.98 22.86 -0.79
C ALA A 275 7.11 23.08 -2.06
N ASN A 276 6.98 22.07 -2.93
CA ASN A 276 6.11 22.08 -4.12
C ASN A 276 4.64 21.75 -3.81
N GLY A 277 4.28 21.54 -2.53
CA GLY A 277 2.94 21.18 -2.08
C GLY A 277 2.59 19.70 -2.25
N ARG A 278 3.47 18.88 -2.82
CA ARG A 278 3.26 17.43 -3.00
C ARG A 278 3.85 16.65 -1.83
N PRO A 279 3.25 15.54 -1.38
CA PRO A 279 3.82 14.73 -0.33
C PRO A 279 5.05 13.96 -0.82
N LYS A 280 6.02 13.74 0.06
CA LYS A 280 6.97 12.64 -0.15
C LYS A 280 6.19 11.34 -0.22
N ALA A 281 6.54 10.44 -1.13
CA ALA A 281 5.72 9.26 -1.35
C ALA A 281 6.52 8.04 -1.79
N LEU A 282 6.06 6.88 -1.32
CA LEU A 282 6.47 5.56 -1.80
C LEU A 282 5.20 4.77 -2.13
N TYR A 283 5.19 4.18 -3.32
CA TYR A 283 4.10 3.37 -3.84
C TYR A 283 4.57 1.93 -4.00
N GLU A 284 3.80 0.98 -3.49
CA GLU A 284 4.15 -0.42 -3.53
C GLU A 284 2.90 -1.31 -3.52
N PRO A 285 2.91 -2.47 -4.19
CA PRO A 285 1.85 -3.46 -3.98
C PRO A 285 1.87 -3.98 -2.53
N VAL A 286 0.74 -4.43 -2.01
CA VAL A 286 0.64 -4.99 -0.65
C VAL A 286 1.24 -6.38 -0.57
N HIS A 287 1.25 -7.15 -1.69
CA HIS A 287 1.83 -8.49 -1.74
C HIS A 287 3.35 -8.50 -1.51
N GLY A 288 3.86 -9.61 -1.01
CA GLY A 288 5.31 -9.85 -0.85
C GLY A 288 6.02 -10.27 -2.14
N SER A 289 7.21 -10.82 -1.99
CA SER A 289 8.09 -11.22 -3.09
C SER A 289 7.73 -12.55 -3.78
N ALA A 290 6.82 -13.34 -3.20
CA ALA A 290 6.35 -14.63 -3.73
C ALA A 290 7.46 -15.48 -4.39
N PRO A 291 8.48 -15.88 -3.63
CA PRO A 291 9.70 -16.52 -4.17
C PRO A 291 9.45 -17.85 -4.88
N ASP A 292 8.34 -18.51 -4.54
CA ASP A 292 7.90 -19.79 -5.12
C ASP A 292 7.48 -19.67 -6.60
N ILE A 293 7.04 -18.49 -7.04
CA ILE A 293 6.64 -18.23 -8.45
C ILE A 293 7.56 -17.24 -9.16
N ALA A 294 8.59 -16.73 -8.50
CA ALA A 294 9.53 -15.78 -9.07
C ALA A 294 10.21 -16.31 -10.35
N GLY A 295 10.30 -15.48 -11.40
CA GLY A 295 10.90 -15.85 -12.70
C GLY A 295 10.04 -16.76 -13.56
N GLN A 296 8.80 -17.08 -13.14
CA GLN A 296 7.92 -17.99 -13.90
C GLN A 296 6.88 -17.24 -14.78
N GLY A 297 6.84 -15.91 -14.74
CA GLY A 297 5.88 -15.11 -15.49
C GLY A 297 4.43 -15.38 -15.10
N LYS A 298 4.19 -15.75 -13.84
CA LYS A 298 2.85 -16.06 -13.30
C LYS A 298 2.27 -14.99 -12.38
N ALA A 299 3.12 -14.08 -11.89
CA ALA A 299 2.72 -13.05 -10.94
C ALA A 299 1.67 -12.11 -11.55
N ASN A 300 0.72 -11.69 -10.74
CA ASN A 300 -0.26 -10.68 -11.11
C ASN A 300 0.38 -9.28 -11.04
N PRO A 301 0.49 -8.52 -12.14
CA PRO A 301 1.11 -7.20 -12.12
C PRO A 301 0.16 -6.08 -11.69
N ILE A 302 -1.14 -6.36 -11.52
CA ILE A 302 -2.20 -5.33 -11.37
C ILE A 302 -1.98 -4.49 -10.11
N ALA A 303 -1.63 -5.09 -8.97
CA ALA A 303 -1.37 -4.31 -7.76
C ALA A 303 -0.23 -3.29 -7.96
N CYS A 304 0.85 -3.65 -8.65
CA CYS A 304 1.95 -2.76 -8.97
C CYS A 304 1.52 -1.67 -9.98
N ILE A 305 0.71 -2.02 -10.99
CA ILE A 305 0.12 -1.08 -11.95
C ILE A 305 -0.80 -0.08 -11.24
N LEU A 306 -1.66 -0.54 -10.34
CA LEU A 306 -2.53 0.33 -9.56
C LEU A 306 -1.76 1.19 -8.55
N SER A 307 -0.61 0.70 -8.02
CA SER A 307 0.29 1.52 -7.21
C SER A 307 0.86 2.69 -8.02
N PHE A 308 1.17 2.47 -9.30
CA PHE A 308 1.54 3.56 -10.20
C PHE A 308 0.36 4.50 -10.49
N ALA A 309 -0.88 4.00 -10.61
CA ALA A 309 -2.07 4.85 -10.70
C ALA A 309 -2.22 5.76 -9.46
N MET A 310 -1.94 5.24 -8.26
CA MET A 310 -1.89 6.07 -7.05
C MET A 310 -0.77 7.13 -7.14
N ALA A 311 0.40 6.81 -7.69
CA ALA A 311 1.46 7.80 -7.91
C ALA A 311 1.01 8.91 -8.88
N LEU A 312 0.33 8.57 -9.97
CA LEU A 312 -0.27 9.54 -10.89
C LEU A 312 -1.23 10.48 -10.14
N ARG A 313 -2.06 9.96 -9.24
CA ARG A 313 -3.07 10.71 -8.50
C ARG A 313 -2.47 11.59 -7.40
N TYR A 314 -1.60 11.05 -6.55
CA TYR A 314 -1.16 11.72 -5.31
C TYR A 314 0.16 12.48 -5.44
N SER A 315 1.10 12.02 -6.27
CA SER A 315 2.42 12.68 -6.43
C SER A 315 2.52 13.52 -7.69
N PHE A 316 1.84 13.13 -8.77
CA PHE A 316 2.02 13.78 -10.07
C PHE A 316 0.86 14.68 -10.48
N ASP A 317 -0.20 14.76 -9.67
CA ASP A 317 -1.40 15.58 -9.91
C ASP A 317 -2.06 15.25 -11.27
N GLN A 318 -2.05 13.98 -11.64
CA GLN A 318 -2.58 13.43 -12.89
C GLN A 318 -3.80 12.52 -12.62
N GLY A 319 -4.79 13.04 -11.86
CA GLY A 319 -5.96 12.26 -11.45
C GLY A 319 -6.74 11.66 -12.61
N ALA A 320 -6.92 12.40 -13.71
CA ALA A 320 -7.61 11.90 -14.91
C ALA A 320 -6.87 10.74 -15.59
N GLU A 321 -5.54 10.75 -15.55
CA GLU A 321 -4.74 9.65 -16.11
C GLU A 321 -4.70 8.45 -15.17
N ALA A 322 -4.77 8.67 -13.84
CA ALA A 322 -4.99 7.60 -12.88
C ALA A 322 -6.34 6.90 -13.12
N ASP A 323 -7.43 7.67 -13.28
CA ASP A 323 -8.76 7.13 -13.60
C ASP A 323 -8.76 6.32 -14.91
N ARG A 324 -8.01 6.79 -15.92
CA ARG A 324 -7.85 6.08 -17.19
C ARG A 324 -7.19 4.71 -17.00
N LEU A 325 -6.11 4.65 -16.21
CA LEU A 325 -5.39 3.40 -15.92
C LEU A 325 -6.24 2.42 -15.13
N GLU A 326 -6.95 2.91 -14.11
CA GLU A 326 -7.88 2.12 -13.30
C GLU A 326 -9.01 1.52 -14.17
N LYS A 327 -9.60 2.32 -15.07
CA LYS A 327 -10.61 1.85 -16.04
C LYS A 327 -10.05 0.83 -17.04
N ALA A 328 -8.79 0.98 -17.46
CA ALA A 328 -8.16 -0.01 -18.33
C ALA A 328 -8.00 -1.37 -17.61
N VAL A 329 -7.61 -1.37 -16.35
CA VAL A 329 -7.56 -2.58 -15.52
C VAL A 329 -8.98 -3.19 -15.36
N GLU A 330 -9.97 -2.37 -15.03
CA GLU A 330 -11.37 -2.81 -14.91
C GLU A 330 -11.87 -3.47 -16.21
N LYS A 331 -11.58 -2.86 -17.36
CA LYS A 331 -11.93 -3.41 -18.70
C LYS A 331 -11.30 -4.77 -18.93
N VAL A 332 -10.01 -4.93 -18.68
CA VAL A 332 -9.29 -6.20 -18.85
C VAL A 332 -9.90 -7.31 -17.99
N LEU A 333 -10.26 -6.98 -16.74
CA LEU A 333 -10.95 -7.91 -15.84
C LEU A 333 -12.37 -8.23 -16.34
N ALA A 334 -13.10 -7.23 -16.86
CA ALA A 334 -14.45 -7.44 -17.41
C ALA A 334 -14.41 -8.31 -18.68
N ASP A 335 -13.34 -8.21 -19.47
CA ASP A 335 -13.11 -9.08 -20.64
C ASP A 335 -12.74 -10.53 -20.28
N GLY A 336 -12.64 -10.86 -18.98
CA GLY A 336 -12.43 -12.21 -18.48
C GLY A 336 -10.97 -12.63 -18.34
N LEU A 337 -9.98 -11.73 -18.54
CA LEU A 337 -8.59 -12.09 -18.36
C LEU A 337 -8.25 -12.23 -16.86
N ARG A 338 -7.53 -13.30 -16.52
CA ARG A 338 -7.17 -13.64 -15.15
C ARG A 338 -5.75 -14.17 -15.08
N THR A 339 -4.97 -13.73 -14.11
CA THR A 339 -3.74 -14.39 -13.67
C THR A 339 -4.07 -15.57 -12.76
N ALA A 340 -3.08 -16.40 -12.41
CA ALA A 340 -3.31 -17.64 -11.68
C ALA A 340 -3.97 -17.44 -10.31
N ASP A 341 -3.66 -16.35 -9.62
CA ASP A 341 -4.21 -15.96 -8.31
C ASP A 341 -5.69 -15.52 -8.37
N LEU A 342 -6.18 -15.17 -9.57
CA LEU A 342 -7.55 -14.74 -9.83
C LEU A 342 -8.41 -15.86 -10.48
N MET A 343 -7.91 -17.10 -10.51
CA MET A 343 -8.66 -18.23 -11.03
C MET A 343 -9.59 -18.81 -9.96
N GLY A 344 -10.85 -19.01 -10.30
CA GLY A 344 -11.81 -19.67 -9.44
C GLY A 344 -11.59 -21.20 -9.35
N PRO A 345 -12.34 -21.87 -8.48
CA PRO A 345 -12.25 -23.33 -8.29
C PRO A 345 -12.59 -24.14 -9.54
N GLU A 346 -13.29 -23.56 -10.49
CA GLU A 346 -13.63 -24.22 -11.77
C GLU A 346 -12.42 -24.30 -12.73
N GLY A 347 -11.30 -23.65 -12.37
CA GLY A 347 -10.09 -23.62 -13.19
C GLY A 347 -10.23 -22.72 -14.42
N GLY A 348 -9.30 -22.84 -15.35
CA GLY A 348 -9.22 -22.08 -16.60
C GLY A 348 -7.78 -22.01 -17.11
N SER A 349 -7.54 -21.18 -18.11
CA SER A 349 -6.19 -20.94 -18.62
C SER A 349 -5.77 -19.54 -18.17
N PRO A 350 -4.94 -19.40 -17.10
CA PRO A 350 -4.47 -18.10 -16.68
C PRO A 350 -3.56 -17.47 -17.71
N VAL A 351 -3.62 -16.12 -17.80
CA VAL A 351 -2.65 -15.37 -18.60
C VAL A 351 -1.36 -15.15 -17.82
N SER A 352 -0.24 -14.98 -18.54
CA SER A 352 1.04 -14.65 -17.91
C SER A 352 1.09 -13.20 -17.41
N THR A 353 2.10 -12.90 -16.58
CA THR A 353 2.38 -11.53 -16.11
C THR A 353 2.47 -10.55 -17.28
N SER A 354 3.25 -10.88 -18.33
CA SER A 354 3.41 -10.01 -19.49
C SER A 354 2.14 -9.89 -20.31
N ALA A 355 1.39 -10.97 -20.50
CA ALA A 355 0.14 -10.92 -21.25
C ALA A 355 -0.91 -10.05 -20.53
N MET A 356 -0.94 -10.04 -19.20
CA MET A 356 -1.81 -9.16 -18.42
C MET A 356 -1.39 -7.68 -18.62
N GLY A 357 -0.10 -7.37 -18.53
CA GLY A 357 0.40 -6.01 -18.78
C GLY A 357 0.11 -5.52 -20.21
N ASP A 358 0.34 -6.37 -21.21
CA ASP A 358 0.05 -6.06 -22.61
C ASP A 358 -1.45 -5.83 -22.86
N ALA A 359 -2.33 -6.57 -22.18
CA ALA A 359 -3.77 -6.36 -22.22
C ALA A 359 -4.19 -5.01 -21.62
N VAL A 360 -3.57 -4.58 -20.51
CA VAL A 360 -3.82 -3.24 -19.94
C VAL A 360 -3.38 -2.15 -20.92
N ILE A 361 -2.25 -2.30 -21.60
CA ILE A 361 -1.79 -1.34 -22.62
C ILE A 361 -2.78 -1.31 -23.80
N ALA A 362 -3.27 -2.45 -24.27
CA ALA A 362 -4.27 -2.51 -25.33
C ALA A 362 -5.58 -1.81 -24.92
N ALA A 363 -6.00 -1.96 -23.67
CA ALA A 363 -7.17 -1.26 -23.13
C ALA A 363 -6.94 0.26 -23.03
N LEU A 364 -5.73 0.70 -22.68
CA LEU A 364 -5.32 2.10 -22.70
C LEU A 364 -5.35 2.68 -24.12
N ASP A 365 -4.82 1.96 -25.12
CA ASP A 365 -4.87 2.37 -26.53
C ASP A 365 -6.32 2.52 -27.03
N ALA A 366 -7.21 1.62 -26.62
CA ALA A 366 -8.63 1.69 -26.98
C ALA A 366 -9.37 2.87 -26.31
N SER A 367 -8.77 3.50 -25.29
CA SER A 367 -9.34 4.65 -24.56
C SER A 367 -8.89 6.01 -25.09
N LEU A 368 -8.03 6.04 -26.11
CA LEU A 368 -7.57 7.28 -26.76
C LEU A 368 -8.64 7.88 -27.67
#